data_719a8facdc2f52482e403d3a09a71c25
#
_entry.id   719a8facdc2f52482e403d3a09a71c25
#
_cell.length_a   1.000
_cell.length_b   1.000
_cell.length_c   1.000
_cell.angle_alpha   90.00
_cell.angle_beta   90.00
_cell.angle_gamma   90.00
#
_symmetry.space_group_name_H-M   'P 1'
#
loop_
_entity.id
_entity.type
_entity.pdbx_description
1 polymer ?
#
loop_
_entity_poly.entity_id
_entity_poly.type
_entity_poly.pdbx_seq_one_letter_code
_entity_poly.pdbx_strand_id
1 'polypeptide(L)'
;SKIIKAYFEELDPSYDVTFIEEKNPLGTAGGLGLLKDKIKKPFFVSNCDILIKTNFEKLFDHHSKGGFQMSLVASAKDHIIPYGTCDLAEDGSLKKINEKPSYEFLINTGLYVMNPEILKLIPSDKVFHATCLMENVKKTGGNIGVFPVNESSWIDIGQWGEYKNSFEKIF
;
A
#
# COMPACT_ATOMS: atom_id res chain seq x y z
N SER A 1 17.82 -9.73 9.97
CA SER A 1 18.55 -8.62 9.30
C SER A 1 19.88 -9.07 8.69
N LYS A 2 20.68 -9.92 9.37
CA LYS A 2 22.01 -10.35 8.90
C LYS A 2 21.99 -11.02 7.51
N ILE A 3 21.03 -11.90 7.26
CA ILE A 3 20.91 -12.62 5.97
C ILE A 3 20.64 -11.63 4.82
N ILE A 4 19.75 -10.67 5.04
CA ILE A 4 19.42 -9.66 4.02
C ILE A 4 20.64 -8.77 3.71
N LYS A 5 21.41 -8.37 4.74
CA LYS A 5 22.62 -7.59 4.55
C LYS A 5 23.67 -8.36 3.75
N ALA A 6 23.96 -9.61 4.14
CA ALA A 6 24.89 -10.48 3.42
C ALA A 6 24.45 -10.70 1.96
N TYR A 7 23.16 -10.88 1.69
CA TYR A 7 22.63 -11.00 0.33
C TYR A 7 22.92 -9.77 -0.53
N PHE A 8 22.69 -8.56 -0.01
CA PHE A 8 22.97 -7.34 -0.75
C PHE A 8 24.47 -7.03 -0.89
N GLU A 9 25.30 -7.43 0.08
CA GLU A 9 26.75 -7.34 0.00
C GLU A 9 27.29 -8.25 -1.13
N GLU A 10 26.73 -9.46 -1.28
CA GLU A 10 27.15 -10.38 -2.35
C GLU A 10 26.57 -10.01 -3.72
N LEU A 11 25.37 -9.41 -3.75
CA LEU A 11 24.70 -8.98 -4.97
C LEU A 11 25.46 -7.83 -5.68
N ASP A 12 26.19 -7.01 -4.93
CA ASP A 12 26.90 -5.82 -5.41
C ASP A 12 26.08 -4.97 -6.41
N PRO A 13 24.90 -4.47 -5.99
CA PRO A 13 24.00 -3.79 -6.89
C PRO A 13 24.59 -2.47 -7.41
N SER A 14 24.24 -2.09 -8.63
CA SER A 14 24.67 -0.82 -9.24
C SER A 14 24.02 0.43 -8.65
N TYR A 15 23.30 0.30 -7.54
CA TYR A 15 22.61 1.36 -6.81
C TYR A 15 22.93 1.29 -5.32
N ASP A 16 22.82 2.44 -4.64
CA ASP A 16 23.10 2.54 -3.22
C ASP A 16 22.03 1.85 -2.37
N VAL A 17 22.46 1.02 -1.41
CA VAL A 17 21.59 0.36 -0.44
C VAL A 17 21.93 0.85 0.96
N THR A 18 20.92 1.36 1.66
CA THR A 18 21.04 1.80 3.07
C THR A 18 20.08 1.02 3.94
N PHE A 19 20.59 0.34 4.95
CA PHE A 19 19.80 -0.40 5.93
C PHE A 19 19.44 0.48 7.11
N ILE A 20 18.15 0.52 7.45
CA ILE A 20 17.63 1.15 8.66
C ILE A 20 17.09 0.03 9.57
N GLU A 21 17.64 -0.05 10.77
CA GLU A 21 17.23 -1.08 11.74
C GLU A 21 16.29 -0.50 12.79
N GLU A 22 15.18 -1.16 12.99
CA GLU A 22 14.25 -0.92 14.10
C GLU A 22 14.72 -1.71 15.33
N LYS A 23 14.78 -1.06 16.49
CA LYS A 23 15.09 -1.76 17.77
C LYS A 23 13.94 -2.68 18.19
N ASN A 24 12.72 -2.26 17.93
CA ASN A 24 11.49 -3.00 18.14
C ASN A 24 10.60 -2.84 16.91
N PRO A 25 9.72 -3.80 16.58
CA PRO A 25 8.77 -3.65 15.47
C PRO A 25 7.91 -2.40 15.63
N LEU A 26 7.96 -1.50 14.65
CA LEU A 26 7.25 -0.22 14.69
C LEU A 26 5.97 -0.20 13.83
N GLY A 27 5.54 -1.34 13.30
CA GLY A 27 4.38 -1.44 12.39
C GLY A 27 4.71 -1.03 10.97
N THR A 28 3.70 -0.88 10.12
CA THR A 28 3.89 -0.73 8.66
C THR A 28 4.38 0.65 8.23
N ALA A 29 4.38 1.66 9.11
CA ALA A 29 4.86 3.01 8.79
C ALA A 29 5.79 3.60 9.86
N GLY A 30 5.87 3.02 11.06
CA GLY A 30 6.67 3.60 12.14
C GLY A 30 8.16 3.66 11.81
N GLY A 31 8.70 2.66 11.11
CA GLY A 31 10.09 2.63 10.64
C GLY A 31 10.43 3.79 9.70
N LEU A 32 9.47 4.30 8.93
CA LEU A 32 9.68 5.48 8.08
C LEU A 32 10.02 6.73 8.90
N GLY A 33 9.60 6.79 10.17
CA GLY A 33 9.96 7.87 11.08
C GLY A 33 11.47 7.99 11.31
N LEU A 34 12.25 6.91 11.15
CA LEU A 34 13.70 6.90 11.24
C LEU A 34 14.40 7.58 10.05
N LEU A 35 13.62 7.87 9.00
CA LEU A 35 14.07 8.56 7.78
C LEU A 35 13.83 10.07 7.83
N LYS A 36 13.25 10.60 8.92
CA LYS A 36 13.07 12.04 9.11
C LYS A 36 14.39 12.76 8.86
N ASP A 37 14.32 13.87 8.14
CA ASP A 37 15.47 14.73 7.79
C ASP A 37 16.52 14.09 6.89
N LYS A 38 16.47 12.79 6.60
CA LYS A 38 17.34 12.09 5.67
C LYS A 38 16.85 12.19 4.23
N ILE A 39 15.53 12.11 4.03
CA ILE A 39 14.89 12.20 2.71
C ILE A 39 14.44 13.64 2.46
N LYS A 40 14.81 14.20 1.32
CA LYS A 40 14.53 15.61 0.95
C LYS A 40 13.64 15.77 -0.29
N LYS A 41 13.36 14.69 -0.99
CA LYS A 41 12.56 14.68 -2.22
C LYS A 41 11.42 13.66 -2.07
N PRO A 42 10.34 13.78 -2.86
CA PRO A 42 9.33 12.73 -2.91
C PRO A 42 9.94 11.37 -3.22
N PHE A 43 9.44 10.33 -2.58
CA PHE A 43 10.02 8.98 -2.62
C PHE A 43 8.94 7.92 -2.66
N PHE A 44 9.30 6.76 -3.20
CA PHE A 44 8.46 5.58 -3.19
C PHE A 44 8.64 4.78 -1.89
N VAL A 45 7.54 4.23 -1.41
CA VAL A 45 7.51 3.25 -0.31
C VAL A 45 6.78 2.02 -0.81
N SER A 46 7.38 0.87 -0.67
CA SER A 46 6.79 -0.41 -1.06
C SER A 46 6.90 -1.43 0.06
N ASN A 47 5.84 -2.21 0.26
CA ASN A 47 5.95 -3.45 0.99
C ASN A 47 6.95 -4.38 0.28
N CYS A 48 7.61 -5.25 1.04
CA CYS A 48 8.60 -6.19 0.49
C CYS A 48 7.98 -7.48 -0.09
N ASP A 49 6.70 -7.70 0.15
CA ASP A 49 5.94 -8.91 -0.18
C ASP A 49 4.89 -8.68 -1.28
N ILE A 50 5.10 -7.67 -2.12
CA ILE A 50 4.24 -7.39 -3.27
C ILE A 50 5.02 -7.42 -4.59
N LEU A 51 4.36 -7.87 -5.64
CA LEU A 51 4.79 -7.68 -7.02
C LEU A 51 3.78 -6.78 -7.71
N ILE A 52 4.26 -5.70 -8.31
CA ILE A 52 3.39 -4.75 -8.98
C ILE A 52 3.96 -4.33 -10.33
N LYS A 53 3.12 -4.43 -11.36
CA LYS A 53 3.41 -3.98 -12.71
C LYS A 53 2.69 -2.68 -12.97
N THR A 54 3.42 -1.56 -12.85
CA THR A 54 2.87 -0.22 -13.07
C THR A 54 3.90 0.70 -13.75
N ASN A 55 3.42 1.79 -14.30
CA ASN A 55 4.31 2.83 -14.81
C ASN A 55 4.64 3.81 -13.68
N PHE A 56 5.84 3.69 -13.11
CA PHE A 56 6.30 4.52 -11.98
C PHE A 56 6.42 6.01 -12.34
N GLU A 57 6.72 6.35 -13.58
CA GLU A 57 6.76 7.74 -14.05
C GLU A 57 5.35 8.36 -14.03
N LYS A 58 4.35 7.66 -14.56
CA LYS A 58 2.96 8.11 -14.50
C LYS A 58 2.44 8.21 -13.06
N LEU A 59 2.82 7.29 -12.19
CA LEU A 59 2.46 7.34 -10.77
C LEU A 59 3.08 8.57 -10.10
N PHE A 60 4.37 8.86 -10.37
CA PHE A 60 5.05 10.03 -9.84
C PHE A 60 4.44 11.34 -10.39
N ASP A 61 4.13 11.37 -11.68
CA ASP A 61 3.43 12.48 -12.34
C ASP A 61 2.06 12.73 -11.72
N HIS A 62 1.28 11.68 -11.48
CA HIS A 62 -0.02 11.78 -10.81
C HIS A 62 0.12 12.40 -9.41
N HIS A 63 1.10 11.94 -8.64
CA HIS A 63 1.40 12.49 -7.32
C HIS A 63 1.75 13.97 -7.38
N SER A 64 2.69 14.33 -8.25
CA SER A 64 3.24 15.69 -8.35
C SER A 64 2.24 16.69 -8.92
N LYS A 65 1.56 16.33 -10.03
CA LYS A 65 0.57 17.18 -10.70
C LYS A 65 -0.71 17.35 -9.87
N GLY A 66 -1.07 16.33 -9.08
CA GLY A 66 -2.21 16.37 -8.18
C GLY A 66 -1.96 17.17 -6.88
N GLY A 67 -0.71 17.58 -6.62
CA GLY A 67 -0.34 18.28 -5.39
C GLY A 67 -0.57 17.44 -4.14
N PHE A 68 -0.49 16.12 -4.26
CA PHE A 68 -0.72 15.21 -3.16
C PHE A 68 0.49 15.15 -2.21
N GLN A 69 0.24 15.03 -0.92
CA GLN A 69 1.28 14.78 0.07
C GLN A 69 1.62 13.30 0.18
N MET A 70 0.66 12.46 -0.14
CA MET A 70 0.80 11.02 -0.27
C MET A 70 -0.08 10.54 -1.42
N SER A 71 0.40 9.57 -2.19
CA SER A 71 -0.42 8.83 -3.16
C SER A 71 -0.29 7.36 -2.89
N LEU A 72 -1.41 6.64 -2.86
CA LEU A 72 -1.42 5.18 -2.74
C LEU A 72 -1.80 4.57 -4.08
N VAL A 73 -1.18 3.44 -4.41
CA VAL A 73 -1.62 2.60 -5.51
C VAL A 73 -2.70 1.65 -5.01
N ALA A 74 -3.82 1.62 -5.70
CA ALA A 74 -4.94 0.76 -5.35
C ALA A 74 -5.30 -0.15 -6.53
N SER A 75 -5.45 -1.45 -6.24
CA SER A 75 -5.89 -2.45 -7.20
C SER A 75 -7.42 -2.55 -7.20
N ALA A 76 -8.04 -2.46 -8.37
CA ALA A 76 -9.44 -2.79 -8.51
C ALA A 76 -9.62 -4.31 -8.33
N LYS A 77 -10.59 -4.72 -7.51
CA LYS A 77 -10.92 -6.12 -7.26
C LYS A 77 -12.41 -6.31 -7.13
N ASP A 78 -12.94 -7.25 -7.90
CA ASP A 78 -14.32 -7.67 -7.80
C ASP A 78 -14.48 -8.76 -6.76
N HIS A 79 -15.49 -8.61 -5.92
CA HIS A 79 -15.90 -9.62 -4.95
C HIS A 79 -17.35 -10.04 -5.21
N ILE A 80 -17.54 -11.27 -5.69
CA ILE A 80 -18.86 -11.84 -5.94
C ILE A 80 -19.31 -12.57 -4.67
N ILE A 81 -20.46 -12.18 -4.12
CA ILE A 81 -21.11 -12.94 -3.07
C ILE A 81 -21.85 -14.09 -3.74
N PRO A 82 -21.50 -15.37 -3.49
CA PRO A 82 -22.06 -16.51 -4.23
C PRO A 82 -23.51 -16.86 -3.83
N TYR A 83 -24.17 -15.97 -3.10
CA TYR A 83 -25.53 -16.12 -2.56
C TYR A 83 -26.38 -14.90 -2.88
N GLY A 84 -27.71 -15.03 -2.81
CA GLY A 84 -28.60 -13.89 -2.78
C GLY A 84 -28.43 -13.06 -1.50
N THR A 85 -28.28 -11.74 -1.62
CA THR A 85 -28.27 -10.82 -0.47
C THR A 85 -29.61 -10.13 -0.32
N CYS A 86 -30.08 -9.95 0.92
CA CYS A 86 -31.35 -9.33 1.25
C CYS A 86 -31.15 -7.98 1.91
N ASP A 87 -31.82 -6.96 1.39
CA ASP A 87 -31.94 -5.67 2.07
C ASP A 87 -33.26 -5.66 2.87
N LEU A 88 -33.20 -5.23 4.12
CA LEU A 88 -34.39 -5.14 4.99
C LEU A 88 -34.89 -3.70 5.04
N ALA A 89 -36.22 -3.56 5.11
CA ALA A 89 -36.86 -2.31 5.48
C ALA A 89 -36.84 -2.10 7.01
N GLU A 90 -37.16 -0.91 7.49
CA GLU A 90 -37.11 -0.57 8.92
C GLU A 90 -38.05 -1.44 9.79
N ASP A 91 -39.16 -1.93 9.19
CA ASP A 91 -40.13 -2.82 9.83
C ASP A 91 -39.72 -4.31 9.80
N GLY A 92 -38.52 -4.63 9.25
CA GLY A 92 -38.02 -5.98 9.13
C GLY A 92 -38.55 -6.75 7.91
N SER A 93 -39.38 -6.14 7.06
CA SER A 93 -39.81 -6.75 5.81
C SER A 93 -38.70 -6.78 4.76
N LEU A 94 -38.79 -7.69 3.79
CA LEU A 94 -37.86 -7.76 2.67
C LEU A 94 -38.03 -6.54 1.76
N LYS A 95 -37.02 -5.70 1.63
CA LYS A 95 -37.02 -4.55 0.72
C LYS A 95 -36.54 -4.92 -0.67
N LYS A 96 -35.49 -5.71 -0.77
CA LYS A 96 -34.86 -6.10 -2.04
C LYS A 96 -34.06 -7.39 -1.85
N ILE A 97 -33.99 -8.19 -2.91
CA ILE A 97 -33.09 -9.30 -3.04
C ILE A 97 -32.18 -9.07 -4.25
N ASN A 98 -30.86 -9.26 -4.08
CA ASN A 98 -29.87 -9.15 -5.16
C ASN A 98 -29.23 -10.53 -5.31
N GLU A 99 -29.43 -11.20 -6.43
CA GLU A 99 -28.86 -12.52 -6.69
C GLU A 99 -27.40 -12.39 -7.08
N LYS A 100 -26.53 -13.05 -6.32
CA LYS A 100 -25.06 -13.10 -6.55
C LYS A 100 -24.44 -11.75 -6.89
N PRO A 101 -24.63 -10.73 -6.05
CA PRO A 101 -24.14 -9.40 -6.36
C PRO A 101 -22.61 -9.37 -6.43
N SER A 102 -22.08 -8.59 -7.38
CA SER A 102 -20.66 -8.27 -7.46
C SER A 102 -20.43 -6.87 -6.91
N TYR A 103 -19.38 -6.74 -6.09
CA TYR A 103 -18.93 -5.46 -5.52
C TYR A 103 -17.50 -5.20 -5.96
N GLU A 104 -17.29 -4.02 -6.53
CA GLU A 104 -15.95 -3.54 -6.89
C GLU A 104 -15.33 -2.77 -5.72
N PHE A 105 -14.10 -3.12 -5.36
CA PHE A 105 -13.34 -2.45 -4.32
C PHE A 105 -11.99 -1.98 -4.87
N LEU A 106 -11.50 -0.86 -4.36
CA LEU A 106 -10.11 -0.44 -4.52
C LEU A 106 -9.33 -0.88 -3.29
N ILE A 107 -8.43 -1.84 -3.49
CA ILE A 107 -7.62 -2.44 -2.43
C ILE A 107 -6.25 -1.78 -2.41
N ASN A 108 -5.82 -1.33 -1.23
CA ASN A 108 -4.48 -0.77 -1.03
C ASN A 108 -3.42 -1.84 -1.28
N THR A 109 -2.53 -1.59 -2.24
CA THR A 109 -1.52 -2.56 -2.67
C THR A 109 -0.27 -2.57 -1.80
N GLY A 110 -0.04 -1.55 -0.97
CA GLY A 110 1.20 -1.39 -0.21
C GLY A 110 2.31 -0.65 -0.98
N LEU A 111 2.01 -0.05 -2.13
CA LEU A 111 2.90 0.86 -2.86
C LEU A 111 2.41 2.30 -2.73
N TYR A 112 3.32 3.21 -2.40
CA TYR A 112 3.01 4.61 -2.16
C TYR A 112 4.06 5.54 -2.78
N VAL A 113 3.65 6.79 -3.07
CA VAL A 113 4.54 7.94 -3.23
C VAL A 113 4.29 8.89 -2.07
N MET A 114 5.34 9.38 -1.44
CA MET A 114 5.24 10.22 -0.24
C MET A 114 6.14 11.44 -0.35
N ASN A 115 5.64 12.59 0.09
CA ASN A 115 6.46 13.77 0.33
C ASN A 115 7.19 13.66 1.68
N PRO A 116 8.44 14.14 1.80
CA PRO A 116 9.21 14.02 3.04
C PRO A 116 8.54 14.64 4.27
N GLU A 117 7.74 15.67 4.08
CA GLU A 117 7.08 16.42 5.15
C GLU A 117 6.17 15.55 6.00
N ILE A 118 5.51 14.54 5.39
CA ILE A 118 4.59 13.65 6.12
C ILE A 118 5.30 12.75 7.13
N LEU A 119 6.60 12.54 6.99
CA LEU A 119 7.39 11.78 7.96
C LEU A 119 7.36 12.42 9.35
N LYS A 120 7.13 13.74 9.44
CA LYS A 120 6.99 14.46 10.69
C LYS A 120 5.72 14.08 11.47
N LEU A 121 4.72 13.50 10.77
CA LEU A 121 3.46 13.04 11.37
C LEU A 121 3.57 11.66 12.03
N ILE A 122 4.71 10.99 11.86
CA ILE A 122 4.98 9.68 12.45
C ILE A 122 5.56 9.87 13.85
N PRO A 123 4.93 9.32 14.90
CA PRO A 123 5.48 9.40 16.25
C PRO A 123 6.78 8.61 16.38
N SER A 124 7.67 9.06 17.25
CA SER A 124 8.92 8.33 17.54
C SER A 124 8.66 7.14 18.44
N ASP A 125 9.35 6.03 18.19
CA ASP A 125 9.41 4.84 19.06
C ASP A 125 8.04 4.23 19.44
N LYS A 126 7.07 4.34 18.54
CA LYS A 126 5.72 3.75 18.71
C LYS A 126 5.32 2.93 17.50
N VAL A 127 4.55 1.87 17.73
CA VAL A 127 3.88 1.13 16.66
C VAL A 127 2.94 2.08 15.93
N PHE A 128 3.13 2.19 14.62
CA PHE A 128 2.37 3.11 13.79
C PHE A 128 2.16 2.50 12.39
N HIS A 129 0.92 2.53 11.92
CA HIS A 129 0.54 1.91 10.65
C HIS A 129 0.33 2.93 9.53
N ALA A 130 0.48 2.49 8.29
CA ALA A 130 0.28 3.34 7.11
C ALA A 130 -1.12 3.97 7.06
N THR A 131 -2.15 3.25 7.51
CA THR A 131 -3.52 3.79 7.63
C THR A 131 -3.61 4.95 8.62
N CYS A 132 -2.93 4.85 9.76
CA CYS A 132 -2.85 5.96 10.73
C CYS A 132 -2.10 7.16 10.15
N LEU A 133 -1.05 6.93 9.34
CA LEU A 133 -0.37 8.02 8.63
C LEU A 133 -1.31 8.74 7.67
N MET A 134 -2.11 7.99 6.89
CA MET A 134 -3.11 8.55 5.99
C MET A 134 -4.13 9.41 6.74
N GLU A 135 -4.64 8.92 7.88
CA GLU A 135 -5.55 9.68 8.72
C GLU A 135 -4.91 10.98 9.24
N ASN A 136 -3.65 10.93 9.67
CA ASN A 136 -2.94 12.10 10.14
C ASN A 136 -2.70 13.12 9.02
N VAL A 137 -2.35 12.67 7.81
CA VAL A 137 -2.25 13.55 6.63
C VAL A 137 -3.58 14.26 6.39
N LYS A 138 -4.70 13.53 6.40
CA LYS A 138 -6.03 14.13 6.23
C LYS A 138 -6.40 15.10 7.35
N LYS A 139 -6.12 14.77 8.62
CA LYS A 139 -6.37 15.62 9.78
C LYS A 139 -5.59 16.95 9.74
N THR A 140 -4.41 16.96 9.13
CA THR A 140 -3.61 18.18 8.94
C THR A 140 -3.97 18.97 7.67
N GLY A 141 -5.09 18.62 7.02
CA GLY A 141 -5.56 19.30 5.81
C GLY A 141 -4.85 18.86 4.53
N GLY A 142 -4.07 17.77 4.61
CA GLY A 142 -3.35 17.24 3.46
C GLY A 142 -4.23 16.40 2.54
N ASN A 143 -3.84 16.36 1.27
CA ASN A 143 -4.51 15.60 0.23
C ASN A 143 -3.79 14.28 -0.05
N ILE A 144 -4.57 13.21 -0.21
CA ILE A 144 -4.08 11.88 -0.58
C ILE A 144 -4.65 11.51 -1.94
N GLY A 145 -3.76 11.20 -2.90
CA GLY A 145 -4.14 10.69 -4.21
C GLY A 145 -4.31 9.18 -4.18
N VAL A 146 -5.18 8.68 -5.07
CA VAL A 146 -5.31 7.25 -5.35
C VAL A 146 -4.98 7.01 -6.81
N PHE A 147 -4.03 6.13 -7.08
CA PHE A 147 -3.64 5.73 -8.42
C PHE A 147 -4.15 4.31 -8.67
N PRO A 148 -5.21 4.14 -9.48
CA PRO A 148 -5.79 2.83 -9.71
C PRO A 148 -4.94 2.00 -10.68
N VAL A 149 -4.85 0.70 -10.39
CA VAL A 149 -4.26 -0.32 -11.28
C VAL A 149 -5.23 -1.50 -11.43
N ASN A 150 -5.07 -2.26 -12.51
CA ASN A 150 -5.88 -3.46 -12.73
C ASN A 150 -5.48 -4.57 -11.73
N GLU A 151 -6.41 -5.47 -11.41
CA GLU A 151 -6.17 -6.62 -10.53
C GLU A 151 -4.97 -7.45 -10.99
N SER A 152 -4.85 -7.72 -12.30
CA SER A 152 -3.73 -8.46 -12.88
C SER A 152 -2.36 -7.79 -12.77
N SER A 153 -2.32 -6.52 -12.37
CA SER A 153 -1.09 -5.75 -12.21
C SER A 153 -0.48 -5.84 -10.81
N TRP A 154 -1.16 -6.49 -9.86
CA TRP A 154 -0.73 -6.60 -8.48
C TRP A 154 -0.88 -8.03 -7.95
N ILE A 155 0.12 -8.50 -7.23
CA ILE A 155 0.16 -9.80 -6.57
C ILE A 155 0.70 -9.59 -5.16
N ASP A 156 -0.04 -10.07 -4.16
CA ASP A 156 0.39 -10.15 -2.76
C ASP A 156 1.02 -11.53 -2.52
N ILE A 157 2.35 -11.61 -2.49
CA ILE A 157 3.08 -12.85 -2.23
C ILE A 157 3.23 -13.17 -0.74
N GLY A 158 2.81 -12.26 0.14
CA GLY A 158 2.75 -12.48 1.58
C GLY A 158 1.65 -13.47 1.99
N GLN A 159 0.66 -13.71 1.11
CA GLN A 159 -0.39 -14.69 1.33
C GLN A 159 -0.08 -16.01 0.60
N TRP A 160 0.01 -17.12 1.34
CA TRP A 160 0.39 -18.42 0.80
C TRP A 160 -0.50 -18.93 -0.34
N GLY A 161 -1.78 -18.59 -0.33
CA GLY A 161 -2.71 -18.91 -1.42
C GLY A 161 -2.39 -18.17 -2.72
N GLU A 162 -2.14 -16.87 -2.62
CA GLU A 162 -1.76 -16.02 -3.75
C GLU A 162 -0.36 -16.35 -4.28
N TYR A 163 0.58 -16.69 -3.38
CA TYR A 163 1.92 -17.15 -3.75
C TYR A 163 1.88 -18.37 -4.68
N LYS A 164 1.09 -19.41 -4.36
CA LYS A 164 0.93 -20.59 -5.22
C LYS A 164 0.34 -20.23 -6.59
N ASN A 165 -0.68 -19.39 -6.62
CA ASN A 165 -1.32 -18.98 -7.87
C ASN A 165 -0.43 -18.05 -8.71
N SER A 166 0.55 -17.36 -8.08
CA SER A 166 1.45 -16.46 -8.78
C SER A 166 2.55 -17.17 -9.55
N PHE A 167 2.98 -18.34 -9.12
CA PHE A 167 3.97 -19.15 -9.86
C PHE A 167 3.50 -19.49 -11.28
N GLU A 168 2.20 -19.80 -11.46
CA GLU A 168 1.62 -20.11 -12.77
C GLU A 168 1.48 -18.87 -13.67
N LYS A 169 1.56 -17.65 -13.09
CA LYS A 169 1.41 -16.38 -13.81
C LYS A 169 2.74 -15.69 -14.11
N ILE A 170 3.81 -16.04 -13.41
CA ILE A 170 5.14 -15.39 -13.53
C ILE A 170 6.08 -16.21 -14.42
N PHE A 171 5.90 -17.50 -14.50
CA PHE A 171 6.67 -18.46 -15.30
C PHE A 171 5.78 -19.16 -16.32
#